data_b27f19385cc6273d71d5dac030399321
#
_entry.id   b27f19385cc6273d71d5dac030399321
#
_cell.length_a   1.000
_cell.length_b   1.000
_cell.length_c   1.000
_cell.angle_alpha   90.00
_cell.angle_beta   90.00
_cell.angle_gamma   90.00
#
_symmetry.space_group_name_H-M   'P 1'
#
loop_
_entity.id
_entity.type
_entity.pdbx_description
1 polymer ?
#
loop_
_entity_poly.entity_id
_entity_poly.type
_entity_poly.pdbx_seq_one_letter_code
_entity_poly.pdbx_strand_id
1 'polypeptide(L)'
;MKIGYINVFVSDLERSVRFYTEALGFRVKQVEKQFGYAAFEGGNISFALAETDDATLLGRHTGIGLIVDNIDTVYQALITKGVTFEVPPTKQPWGGILALLKDPDGNIFYLDPLIKATHSN
;
A
#
# COMPACT_ATOMS: atom_id res chain seq x y z
N MET A 1 -11.85 -19.10 -12.47
CA MET A 1 -11.52 -17.68 -12.36
C MET A 1 -10.58 -17.47 -11.18
N LYS A 2 -9.58 -16.61 -11.32
CA LYS A 2 -8.66 -16.31 -10.22
C LYS A 2 -8.16 -14.88 -10.37
N ILE A 3 -7.72 -14.28 -9.25
CA ILE A 3 -7.14 -12.94 -9.29
C ILE A 3 -5.71 -13.07 -9.78
N GLY A 4 -5.42 -12.45 -10.93
CA GLY A 4 -4.09 -12.54 -11.53
C GLY A 4 -3.15 -11.42 -11.07
N TYR A 5 -3.69 -10.23 -10.90
CA TYR A 5 -2.89 -9.09 -10.47
C TYR A 5 -3.82 -7.99 -9.93
N ILE A 6 -3.21 -7.02 -9.27
CA ILE A 6 -3.91 -5.84 -8.77
C ILE A 6 -3.16 -4.62 -9.31
N ASN A 7 -3.89 -3.68 -9.94
CA ASN A 7 -3.32 -2.41 -10.39
C ASN A 7 -3.84 -1.29 -9.50
N VAL A 8 -2.92 -0.41 -9.10
CA VAL A 8 -3.28 0.85 -8.44
C VAL A 8 -2.93 1.97 -9.41
N PHE A 9 -3.87 2.88 -9.62
CA PHE A 9 -3.67 3.99 -10.55
C PHE A 9 -2.92 5.13 -9.88
N VAL A 10 -1.94 5.69 -10.60
CA VAL A 10 -1.10 6.78 -10.11
C VAL A 10 -0.97 7.85 -11.18
N SER A 11 -0.67 9.08 -10.78
CA SER A 11 -0.56 10.18 -11.74
C SER A 11 0.86 10.38 -12.25
N ASP A 12 1.85 9.90 -11.53
CA ASP A 12 3.27 10.07 -11.86
C ASP A 12 3.99 8.78 -11.52
N LEU A 13 4.30 8.00 -12.55
CA LEU A 13 4.88 6.67 -12.35
C LEU A 13 6.21 6.72 -11.60
N GLU A 14 7.11 7.62 -12.02
CA GLU A 14 8.44 7.70 -11.43
C GLU A 14 8.39 8.05 -9.95
N ARG A 15 7.59 9.05 -9.59
CA ARG A 15 7.39 9.42 -8.20
C ARG A 15 6.81 8.27 -7.39
N SER A 16 5.84 7.58 -7.97
CA SER A 16 5.17 6.48 -7.28
C SER A 16 6.09 5.28 -7.10
N VAL A 17 6.89 4.94 -8.12
CA VAL A 17 7.86 3.87 -7.99
C VAL A 17 8.82 4.15 -6.83
N ARG A 18 9.28 5.40 -6.71
CA ARG A 18 10.15 5.77 -5.58
C ARG A 18 9.44 5.58 -4.24
N PHE A 19 8.19 6.00 -4.16
CA PHE A 19 7.43 5.86 -2.92
C PHE A 19 7.28 4.39 -2.52
N TYR A 20 6.84 3.56 -3.46
CA TYR A 20 6.58 2.16 -3.14
C TYR A 20 7.86 1.38 -2.86
N THR A 21 8.99 1.77 -3.44
CA THR A 21 10.27 1.11 -3.15
C THR A 21 10.96 1.69 -1.93
N GLU A 22 11.10 3.02 -1.87
CA GLU A 22 11.92 3.65 -0.82
C GLU A 22 11.17 3.80 0.50
N ALA A 23 9.89 4.12 0.46
CA ALA A 23 9.13 4.27 1.68
C ALA A 23 8.51 2.95 2.12
N LEU A 24 7.83 2.24 1.22
CA LEU A 24 7.11 1.02 1.59
C LEU A 24 7.95 -0.25 1.48
N GLY A 25 9.10 -0.20 0.83
CA GLY A 25 10.00 -1.34 0.78
C GLY A 25 9.66 -2.43 -0.21
N PHE A 26 8.79 -2.15 -1.18
CA PHE A 26 8.47 -3.14 -2.21
C PHE A 26 9.66 -3.34 -3.15
N ARG A 27 9.77 -4.54 -3.69
CA ARG A 27 10.80 -4.88 -4.67
C ARG A 27 10.23 -4.79 -6.07
N VAL A 28 10.89 -4.00 -6.92
CA VAL A 28 10.48 -3.85 -8.31
C VAL A 28 10.76 -5.13 -9.08
N LYS A 29 9.80 -5.57 -9.87
CA LYS A 29 9.99 -6.66 -10.82
C LYS A 29 10.27 -6.10 -12.21
N GLN A 30 9.58 -5.02 -12.58
CA GLN A 30 9.64 -4.51 -13.94
C GLN A 30 9.08 -3.08 -13.98
N VAL A 31 9.71 -2.22 -14.78
CA VAL A 31 9.20 -0.88 -15.05
C VAL A 31 9.18 -0.68 -16.57
N GLU A 32 8.01 -0.32 -17.10
CA GLU A 32 7.81 -0.03 -18.52
C GLU A 32 7.34 1.40 -18.64
N LYS A 33 8.28 2.34 -18.63
CA LYS A 33 7.94 3.77 -18.64
C LYS A 33 7.08 4.18 -19.81
N GLN A 34 7.35 3.63 -20.99
CA GLN A 34 6.63 3.99 -22.20
C GLN A 34 5.17 3.57 -22.13
N PHE A 35 4.83 2.61 -21.30
CA PHE A 35 3.45 2.16 -21.13
C PHE A 35 2.87 2.61 -19.80
N GLY A 36 3.61 3.40 -19.01
CA GLY A 36 3.11 3.89 -17.73
C GLY A 36 2.87 2.79 -16.72
N TYR A 37 3.74 1.80 -16.67
CA TYR A 37 3.49 0.59 -15.89
C TYR A 37 4.70 0.19 -15.06
N ALA A 38 4.44 -0.26 -13.83
CA ALA A 38 5.47 -0.84 -12.96
C ALA A 38 4.86 -1.99 -12.17
N ALA A 39 5.60 -3.07 -12.04
CA ALA A 39 5.16 -4.23 -11.27
C ALA A 39 6.12 -4.51 -10.13
N PHE A 40 5.56 -4.96 -9.00
CA PHE A 40 6.29 -5.26 -7.78
C PHE A 40 5.96 -6.65 -7.30
N GLU A 41 6.85 -7.21 -6.48
CA GLU A 41 6.57 -8.45 -5.78
C GLU A 41 5.58 -8.13 -4.66
N GLY A 42 4.40 -8.72 -4.71
CA GLY A 42 3.35 -8.50 -3.74
C GLY A 42 3.07 -9.71 -2.86
N GLY A 43 4.06 -10.60 -2.71
CA GLY A 43 3.85 -11.85 -2.01
C GLY A 43 3.23 -12.88 -2.96
N ASN A 44 2.01 -13.30 -2.66
CA ASN A 44 1.33 -14.32 -3.47
C ASN A 44 0.67 -13.76 -4.73
N ILE A 45 0.66 -12.44 -4.90
CA ILE A 45 -0.04 -11.83 -6.01
C ILE A 45 0.83 -10.74 -6.63
N SER A 46 0.68 -10.53 -7.93
CA SER A 46 1.38 -9.46 -8.62
C SER A 46 0.71 -8.13 -8.30
N PHE A 47 1.50 -7.16 -7.88
CA PHE A 47 1.04 -5.83 -7.53
C PHE A 47 1.66 -4.84 -8.51
N ALA A 48 0.85 -3.97 -9.10
CA ALA A 48 1.34 -3.08 -10.15
C ALA A 48 0.79 -1.67 -10.01
N LEU A 49 1.51 -0.72 -10.61
CA LEU A 49 1.07 0.66 -10.75
C LEU A 49 0.80 0.92 -12.23
N ALA A 50 -0.29 1.64 -12.50
CA ALA A 50 -0.64 2.06 -13.86
C ALA A 50 -0.82 3.57 -13.85
N GLU A 51 -0.01 4.27 -14.67
CA GLU A 51 -0.09 5.72 -14.75
C GLU A 51 -1.33 6.13 -15.53
N THR A 52 -2.02 7.16 -15.06
CA THR A 52 -3.24 7.63 -15.71
C THR A 52 -3.38 9.14 -15.59
N ASP A 53 -4.02 9.74 -16.60
CA ASP A 53 -4.43 11.14 -16.56
C ASP A 53 -5.85 11.31 -16.05
N ASP A 54 -6.56 10.20 -15.84
CA ASP A 54 -7.96 10.24 -15.41
C ASP A 54 -8.01 10.43 -13.90
N ALA A 55 -8.31 11.67 -13.48
CA ALA A 55 -8.36 12.03 -12.07
C ALA A 55 -9.40 11.23 -11.29
N THR A 56 -10.41 10.68 -11.96
CA THR A 56 -11.44 9.92 -11.26
C THR A 56 -10.95 8.57 -10.77
N LEU A 57 -9.80 8.11 -11.28
CA LEU A 57 -9.19 6.85 -10.86
C LEU A 57 -8.17 7.02 -9.74
N LEU A 58 -7.85 8.25 -9.38
CA LEU A 58 -6.82 8.55 -8.39
C LEU A 58 -7.41 8.78 -7.01
N GLY A 59 -6.59 8.57 -5.97
CA GLY A 59 -6.97 8.91 -4.61
C GLY A 59 -8.06 8.03 -4.04
N ARG A 60 -8.13 6.78 -4.45
CA ARG A 60 -9.17 5.84 -4.04
C ARG A 60 -8.74 5.04 -2.82
N HIS A 61 -9.73 4.66 -2.02
CA HIS A 61 -9.48 3.64 -1.00
C HIS A 61 -9.31 2.31 -1.74
N THR A 62 -8.12 1.74 -1.67
CA THR A 62 -7.84 0.53 -2.44
C THR A 62 -8.42 -0.74 -1.84
N GLY A 63 -8.68 -0.73 -0.53
CA GLY A 63 -9.11 -1.93 0.18
C GLY A 63 -8.01 -2.96 0.36
N ILE A 64 -6.78 -2.62 -0.03
CA ILE A 64 -5.64 -3.53 0.04
C ILE A 64 -5.00 -3.44 1.41
N GLY A 65 -4.72 -4.59 2.03
CA GLY A 65 -4.03 -4.65 3.31
C GLY A 65 -2.56 -4.98 3.12
N LEU A 66 -1.71 -4.13 3.67
CA LEU A 66 -0.26 -4.36 3.70
C LEU A 66 0.06 -4.97 5.06
N ILE A 67 0.62 -6.17 5.03
CA ILE A 67 0.88 -6.94 6.24
C ILE A 67 2.25 -6.57 6.80
N VAL A 68 2.29 -6.29 8.09
CA VAL A 68 3.54 -5.95 8.79
C VAL A 68 3.62 -6.73 10.10
N ASP A 69 4.84 -6.93 10.61
CA ASP A 69 5.01 -7.66 11.85
C ASP A 69 4.67 -6.81 13.06
N ASN A 70 5.20 -5.60 13.13
CA ASN A 70 5.00 -4.69 14.26
C ASN A 70 4.51 -3.36 13.71
N ILE A 71 3.22 -3.10 13.89
CA ILE A 71 2.61 -1.92 13.29
C ILE A 71 3.15 -0.62 13.88
N ASP A 72 3.45 -0.59 15.17
CA ASP A 72 3.94 0.66 15.77
C ASP A 72 5.32 1.03 15.26
N THR A 73 6.22 0.05 15.15
CA THR A 73 7.55 0.27 14.62
C THR A 73 7.49 0.73 13.16
N VAL A 74 6.68 0.05 12.37
CA VAL A 74 6.52 0.41 10.95
C VAL A 74 5.89 1.78 10.79
N TYR A 75 4.86 2.08 11.58
CA TYR A 75 4.20 3.37 11.55
C TYR A 75 5.21 4.49 11.81
N GLN A 76 6.02 4.37 12.87
CA GLN A 76 7.02 5.39 13.20
C GLN A 76 8.04 5.56 12.07
N ALA A 77 8.50 4.46 11.49
CA ALA A 77 9.45 4.51 10.39
C ALA A 77 8.86 5.21 9.17
N LEU A 78 7.59 4.93 8.86
CA LEU A 78 6.92 5.55 7.73
C LEU A 78 6.67 7.05 7.96
N ILE A 79 6.29 7.44 9.16
CA ILE A 79 6.15 8.85 9.52
C ILE A 79 7.48 9.58 9.30
N THR A 80 8.58 8.98 9.74
CA THR A 80 9.91 9.56 9.57
C THR A 80 10.25 9.75 8.09
N LYS A 81 9.77 8.88 7.23
CA LYS A 81 9.97 8.98 5.77
C LYS A 81 8.98 9.92 5.10
N GLY A 82 8.11 10.56 5.86
CA GLY A 82 7.15 11.52 5.31
C GLY A 82 5.86 10.92 4.78
N VAL A 83 5.58 9.67 5.09
CA VAL A 83 4.32 9.04 4.66
C VAL A 83 3.16 9.65 5.44
N THR A 84 2.09 9.98 4.72
CA THR A 84 0.88 10.53 5.31
C THR A 84 -0.05 9.40 5.73
N PHE A 85 -0.61 9.50 6.92
CA PHE A 85 -1.62 8.55 7.39
C PHE A 85 -2.98 9.23 7.49
N GLU A 86 -3.99 8.59 6.94
CA GLU A 86 -5.37 9.01 7.11
C GLU A 86 -5.82 8.69 8.53
N VAL A 87 -5.43 7.51 9.03
CA VAL A 87 -5.75 7.07 10.38
C VAL A 87 -4.52 6.39 10.96
N PRO A 88 -4.03 6.82 12.13
CA PRO A 88 -2.90 6.14 12.78
C PRO A 88 -3.34 4.78 13.31
N PRO A 89 -2.39 3.94 13.75
CA PRO A 89 -2.75 2.64 14.31
C PRO A 89 -3.85 2.77 15.37
N THR A 90 -4.95 2.08 15.16
CA THR A 90 -6.15 2.22 15.99
C THR A 90 -6.76 0.86 16.26
N LYS A 91 -7.07 0.60 17.51
CA LYS A 91 -7.70 -0.63 17.93
C LYS A 91 -9.09 -0.75 17.33
N GLN A 92 -9.42 -1.93 16.86
CA GLN A 92 -10.68 -2.19 16.20
C GLN A 92 -11.61 -2.99 17.11
N PRO A 93 -12.94 -2.93 16.89
CA PRO A 93 -13.90 -3.63 17.74
C PRO A 93 -13.67 -5.14 17.83
N TRP A 94 -13.13 -5.74 16.79
CA TRP A 94 -12.88 -7.20 16.78
C TRP A 94 -11.53 -7.58 17.41
N GLY A 95 -10.79 -6.62 17.98
CA GLY A 95 -9.54 -6.89 18.67
C GLY A 95 -8.28 -6.70 17.83
N GLY A 96 -8.44 -6.40 16.54
CA GLY A 96 -7.31 -6.12 15.69
C GLY A 96 -6.87 -4.66 15.80
N ILE A 97 -5.80 -4.32 15.09
CA ILE A 97 -5.28 -2.95 15.00
C ILE A 97 -5.09 -2.65 13.53
N LEU A 98 -5.56 -1.51 13.07
CA LEU A 98 -5.39 -1.07 11.67
C LEU A 98 -4.93 0.36 11.62
N ALA A 99 -4.18 0.68 10.58
CA ALA A 99 -3.89 2.06 10.20
C ALA A 99 -4.23 2.22 8.73
N LEU A 100 -4.45 3.45 8.29
CA LEU A 100 -4.68 3.78 6.90
C LEU A 100 -3.61 4.74 6.43
N LEU A 101 -2.78 4.31 5.50
CA LEU A 101 -1.75 5.16 4.92
C LEU A 101 -2.15 5.61 3.53
N LYS A 102 -1.53 6.68 3.06
CA LYS A 102 -1.76 7.24 1.73
C LYS A 102 -0.48 7.20 0.91
N ASP A 103 -0.64 6.90 -0.37
CA ASP A 103 0.45 7.10 -1.31
C ASP A 103 0.45 8.55 -1.82
N PRO A 104 1.39 8.96 -2.71
CA PRO A 104 1.44 10.34 -3.18
C PRO A 104 0.19 10.85 -3.88
N ASP A 105 -0.61 9.97 -4.45
CA ASP A 105 -1.86 10.35 -5.10
C ASP A 105 -3.06 10.30 -4.16
N GLY A 106 -2.83 9.95 -2.90
CA GLY A 106 -3.90 9.83 -1.92
C GLY A 106 -4.58 8.47 -1.93
N ASN A 107 -4.04 7.50 -2.65
CA ASN A 107 -4.57 6.14 -2.60
C ASN A 107 -4.35 5.57 -1.20
N ILE A 108 -5.37 4.94 -0.65
CA ILE A 108 -5.38 4.50 0.74
C ILE A 108 -5.20 3.00 0.84
N PHE A 109 -4.31 2.58 1.74
CA PHE A 109 -4.04 1.18 2.04
C PHE A 109 -4.23 0.94 3.52
N TYR A 110 -4.68 -0.26 3.88
CA TYR A 110 -4.60 -0.70 5.27
C TYR A 110 -3.17 -1.08 5.60
N LEU A 111 -2.75 -0.79 6.82
CA LEU A 111 -1.54 -1.34 7.41
C LEU A 111 -2.02 -2.24 8.53
N ASP A 112 -1.64 -3.53 8.50
CA ASP A 112 -2.29 -4.54 9.32
C ASP A 112 -1.27 -5.55 9.85
N PRO A 113 -1.11 -5.68 11.16
CA PRO A 113 -0.19 -6.67 11.72
C PRO A 113 -0.79 -8.08 11.75
N LEU A 114 -2.06 -8.22 11.33
CA LEU A 114 -2.76 -9.50 11.39
C LEU A 114 -2.76 -10.13 12.77
N ILE A 115 -2.90 -9.30 13.80
CA ILE A 115 -3.05 -9.80 15.14
C ILE A 115 -4.39 -10.52 15.21
N LYS A 116 -4.34 -11.79 15.53
CA LYS A 116 -5.55 -12.58 15.55
C LYS A 116 -6.18 -12.53 16.93
N ALA A 117 -7.41 -12.08 16.95
CA ALA A 117 -8.15 -12.06 18.20
C ALA A 117 -8.21 -13.44 18.83
N THR A 118 -8.16 -14.44 18.00
CA THR A 118 -8.17 -15.82 18.45
C THR A 118 -6.97 -16.19 19.25
N HIS A 119 -5.94 -15.39 19.23
CA HIS A 119 -4.82 -15.66 20.08
C HIS A 119 -5.23 -15.71 21.53
N SER A 120 -6.29 -15.05 21.83
CA SER A 120 -6.76 -15.04 23.19
C SER A 120 -7.57 -16.25 23.51
N ASN A 121 -7.76 -17.03 22.58
CA ASN A 121 -8.61 -18.12 22.85
C ASN A 121 -8.22 -19.29 22.83
#